data_44905e637597c4f3b1d1d6bbf56c8a05
#
_entry.id   44905e637597c4f3b1d1d6bbf56c8a05
#
_cell.length_a   1.000
_cell.length_b   1.000
_cell.length_c   1.000
_cell.angle_alpha   90.00
_cell.angle_beta   90.00
_cell.angle_gamma   90.00
#
_symmetry.space_group_name_H-M   'P 1'
#
loop_
_entity.id
_entity.type
_entity.pdbx_description
1 polymer ?
#
loop_
_entity_poly.entity_id
_entity_poly.type
_entity_poly.pdbx_seq_one_letter_code
_entity_poly.pdbx_strand_id
1 'polypeptide(L)'
;MSDKVCFIISAIGESGTPTRERADKVYKYLIAPVCEDLGYKPIRVDHVNAVDNINETIINYLKTAHMVIADMTEHNPNAFYELGFRQALELPLVPIIESGGKLPFDVMMTRTTFYDTDVSKIEESKVDLKSKMQSFENFKMPISRLDKTTTLESIDKKLNQKLDKILSLLERSDRNLITSDTLRFRDSGYKENGYILSSIKDLDPSHQEHHEEKNS
;
A
#
# COMPACT_ATOMS: atom_id res chain seq x y z
N MET A 1 -10.43 3.62 -30.00
CA MET A 1 -9.77 4.39 -28.93
C MET A 1 -9.24 3.39 -27.95
N SER A 2 -7.96 3.44 -27.56
CA SER A 2 -7.45 2.54 -26.52
C SER A 2 -8.13 2.91 -25.20
N ASP A 3 -8.70 1.91 -24.51
CA ASP A 3 -9.35 2.12 -23.23
C ASP A 3 -8.33 2.65 -22.23
N LYS A 4 -8.64 3.77 -21.56
CA LYS A 4 -7.81 4.26 -20.49
C LYS A 4 -7.83 3.26 -19.34
N VAL A 5 -6.67 2.83 -18.85
CA VAL A 5 -6.55 1.87 -17.76
C VAL A 5 -6.41 2.60 -16.42
N CYS A 6 -7.21 2.18 -15.43
CA CYS A 6 -7.04 2.50 -14.02
C CYS A 6 -6.61 1.25 -13.25
N PHE A 7 -5.40 1.23 -12.71
CA PHE A 7 -4.89 0.12 -11.92
C PHE A 7 -5.21 0.32 -10.43
N ILE A 8 -5.65 -0.76 -9.77
CA ILE A 8 -6.14 -0.71 -8.39
C ILE A 8 -5.18 -1.44 -7.46
N ILE A 9 -4.59 -0.71 -6.56
CA ILE A 9 -3.79 -1.19 -5.44
C ILE A 9 -4.70 -1.37 -4.24
N SER A 10 -4.75 -2.55 -3.63
CA SER A 10 -5.49 -2.79 -2.38
C SER A 10 -4.97 -4.04 -1.65
N ALA A 11 -5.18 -4.09 -0.35
CA ALA A 11 -5.08 -5.33 0.41
C ALA A 11 -6.24 -6.24 -0.01
N ILE A 12 -5.95 -7.35 -0.71
CA ILE A 12 -6.98 -8.23 -1.25
C ILE A 12 -7.44 -9.25 -0.20
N GLY A 13 -6.53 -9.76 0.63
CA GLY A 13 -6.82 -10.81 1.62
C GLY A 13 -7.20 -12.15 1.00
N GLU A 14 -7.31 -13.17 1.84
CA GLU A 14 -7.78 -14.49 1.46
C GLU A 14 -9.31 -14.53 1.35
N SER A 15 -9.82 -15.51 0.59
CA SER A 15 -11.27 -15.70 0.44
C SER A 15 -11.94 -15.94 1.80
N GLY A 16 -13.05 -15.23 2.04
CA GLY A 16 -13.81 -15.30 3.30
C GLY A 16 -13.26 -14.46 4.45
N THR A 17 -12.20 -13.69 4.23
CA THR A 17 -11.71 -12.74 5.25
C THR A 17 -12.40 -11.38 5.17
N PRO A 18 -12.49 -10.64 6.30
CA PRO A 18 -13.04 -9.28 6.30
C PRO A 18 -12.31 -8.33 5.32
N THR A 19 -11.00 -8.48 5.19
CA THR A 19 -10.18 -7.73 4.23
C THR A 19 -10.65 -7.98 2.80
N ARG A 20 -10.92 -9.25 2.44
CA ARG A 20 -11.42 -9.61 1.11
C ARG A 20 -12.80 -9.02 0.85
N GLU A 21 -13.71 -9.18 1.79
CA GLU A 21 -15.07 -8.63 1.66
C GLU A 21 -15.06 -7.11 1.49
N ARG A 22 -14.24 -6.41 2.26
CA ARG A 22 -14.07 -4.96 2.13
C ARG A 22 -13.49 -4.60 0.76
N ALA A 23 -12.39 -5.23 0.36
CA ALA A 23 -11.74 -4.95 -0.93
C ALA A 23 -12.71 -5.16 -2.12
N ASP A 24 -13.54 -6.20 -2.07
CA ASP A 24 -14.53 -6.48 -3.10
C ASP A 24 -15.69 -5.47 -3.08
N LYS A 25 -16.16 -5.05 -1.90
CA LYS A 25 -17.19 -4.00 -1.76
C LYS A 25 -16.69 -2.66 -2.30
N VAL A 26 -15.49 -2.23 -1.88
CA VAL A 26 -14.88 -0.96 -2.33
C VAL A 26 -14.66 -0.98 -3.83
N TYR A 27 -14.13 -2.06 -4.38
CA TYR A 27 -13.96 -2.21 -5.82
C TYR A 27 -15.30 -2.10 -6.54
N LYS A 28 -16.29 -2.89 -6.14
CA LYS A 28 -17.59 -3.00 -6.84
C LYS A 28 -18.44 -1.75 -6.72
N TYR A 29 -18.50 -1.14 -5.55
CA TYR A 29 -19.49 -0.09 -5.26
C TYR A 29 -18.92 1.32 -5.30
N LEU A 30 -17.60 1.49 -5.18
CA LEU A 30 -16.95 2.80 -5.22
C LEU A 30 -16.08 2.95 -6.47
N ILE A 31 -15.07 2.08 -6.64
CA ILE A 31 -14.00 2.31 -7.63
C ILE A 31 -14.50 2.05 -9.06
N ALA A 32 -15.07 0.87 -9.32
CA ALA A 32 -15.48 0.50 -10.68
C ALA A 32 -16.50 1.47 -11.29
N PRO A 33 -17.58 1.88 -10.58
CA PRO A 33 -18.53 2.84 -11.12
C PRO A 33 -17.90 4.20 -11.46
N VAL A 34 -17.00 4.71 -10.63
CA VAL A 34 -16.32 6.00 -10.90
C VAL A 34 -15.35 5.88 -12.07
N CYS A 35 -14.63 4.76 -12.18
CA CYS A 35 -13.74 4.50 -13.30
C CYS A 35 -14.53 4.46 -14.62
N GLU A 36 -15.61 3.70 -14.67
CA GLU A 36 -16.46 3.53 -15.85
C GLU A 36 -17.07 4.87 -16.29
N ASP A 37 -17.57 5.66 -15.36
CA ASP A 37 -18.14 6.99 -15.62
C ASP A 37 -17.11 7.98 -16.22
N LEU A 38 -15.83 7.82 -15.87
CA LEU A 38 -14.71 8.61 -16.41
C LEU A 38 -14.03 7.96 -17.63
N GLY A 39 -14.56 6.85 -18.15
CA GLY A 39 -14.02 6.14 -19.31
C GLY A 39 -12.72 5.39 -19.02
N TYR A 40 -12.49 4.99 -17.78
CA TYR A 40 -11.39 4.10 -17.41
C TYR A 40 -11.86 2.65 -17.30
N LYS A 41 -11.00 1.73 -17.72
CA LYS A 41 -11.14 0.30 -17.42
C LYS A 41 -10.44 0.01 -16.08
N PRO A 42 -11.18 -0.32 -14.99
CA PRO A 42 -10.56 -0.67 -13.72
C PRO A 42 -9.95 -2.07 -13.78
N ILE A 43 -8.70 -2.20 -13.33
CA ILE A 43 -7.96 -3.47 -13.28
C ILE A 43 -7.40 -3.65 -11.87
N ARG A 44 -7.81 -4.72 -11.20
CA ARG A 44 -7.22 -5.19 -9.94
C ARG A 44 -6.42 -6.47 -10.23
N VAL A 45 -5.26 -6.64 -9.60
CA VAL A 45 -4.31 -7.69 -9.98
C VAL A 45 -4.87 -9.11 -9.88
N ASP A 46 -5.74 -9.39 -8.92
CA ASP A 46 -6.40 -10.70 -8.76
C ASP A 46 -7.44 -11.01 -9.84
N HIS A 47 -7.83 -10.02 -10.63
CA HIS A 47 -8.68 -10.20 -11.82
C HIS A 47 -7.87 -10.42 -13.10
N VAL A 48 -6.54 -10.41 -13.02
CA VAL A 48 -5.65 -10.61 -14.17
C VAL A 48 -5.22 -12.07 -14.22
N ASN A 49 -5.65 -12.80 -15.25
CA ASN A 49 -5.19 -14.16 -15.53
C ASN A 49 -3.78 -14.11 -16.13
N ALA A 50 -2.77 -13.70 -15.36
CA ALA A 50 -1.40 -13.73 -15.81
C ALA A 50 -0.76 -15.05 -15.38
N VAL A 51 -0.22 -15.79 -16.35
CA VAL A 51 0.61 -16.98 -16.14
C VAL A 51 2.02 -16.55 -15.71
N ASP A 52 2.35 -15.27 -15.87
CA ASP A 52 3.65 -14.68 -15.64
C ASP A 52 3.83 -14.23 -14.17
N ASN A 53 5.04 -13.82 -13.86
CA ASN A 53 5.41 -13.29 -12.55
C ASN A 53 4.49 -12.12 -12.15
N ILE A 54 3.70 -12.31 -11.09
CA ILE A 54 2.72 -11.35 -10.61
C ILE A 54 3.37 -9.99 -10.29
N ASN A 55 4.61 -9.99 -9.78
CA ASN A 55 5.33 -8.76 -9.46
C ASN A 55 5.67 -7.95 -10.71
N GLU A 56 6.07 -8.60 -11.80
CA GLU A 56 6.35 -7.91 -13.08
C GLU A 56 5.07 -7.30 -13.65
N THR A 57 3.96 -8.01 -13.54
CA THR A 57 2.65 -7.53 -13.96
C THR A 57 2.25 -6.28 -13.18
N ILE A 58 2.39 -6.28 -11.85
CA ILE A 58 2.11 -5.12 -10.98
C ILE A 58 3.00 -3.94 -11.38
N ILE A 59 4.32 -4.14 -11.45
CA ILE A 59 5.28 -3.08 -11.82
C ILE A 59 4.97 -2.50 -13.20
N ASN A 60 4.56 -3.34 -14.15
CA ASN A 60 4.18 -2.86 -15.47
C ASN A 60 2.92 -1.96 -15.41
N TYR A 61 1.87 -2.36 -14.68
CA TYR A 61 0.70 -1.50 -14.49
C TYR A 61 1.05 -0.21 -13.75
N LEU A 62 1.91 -0.28 -12.72
CA LEU A 62 2.37 0.92 -12.01
C LEU A 62 3.10 1.90 -12.92
N LYS A 63 3.76 1.44 -13.97
CA LYS A 63 4.46 2.29 -14.97
C LYS A 63 3.53 2.80 -16.06
N THR A 64 2.57 1.99 -16.52
CA THR A 64 1.87 2.22 -17.79
C THR A 64 0.39 2.62 -17.64
N ALA A 65 -0.25 2.30 -16.51
CA ALA A 65 -1.65 2.68 -16.29
C ALA A 65 -1.84 4.19 -16.33
N HIS A 66 -2.93 4.65 -16.94
CA HIS A 66 -3.27 6.07 -17.05
C HIS A 66 -3.59 6.68 -15.69
N MET A 67 -4.15 5.89 -14.79
CA MET A 67 -4.50 6.25 -13.41
C MET A 67 -4.17 5.09 -12.48
N VAL A 68 -3.80 5.39 -11.24
CA VAL A 68 -3.74 4.40 -10.16
C VAL A 68 -4.60 4.88 -9.01
N ILE A 69 -5.40 3.99 -8.45
CA ILE A 69 -6.10 4.18 -7.16
C ILE A 69 -5.46 3.24 -6.15
N ALA A 70 -5.04 3.77 -5.00
CA ALA A 70 -4.39 3.00 -3.94
C ALA A 70 -5.22 3.02 -2.66
N ASP A 71 -5.82 1.88 -2.30
CA ASP A 71 -6.50 1.71 -1.02
C ASP A 71 -5.49 1.43 0.09
N MET A 72 -5.33 2.42 0.97
CA MET A 72 -4.37 2.42 2.06
C MET A 72 -4.96 1.88 3.37
N THR A 73 -6.20 1.39 3.35
CA THR A 73 -6.87 0.80 4.51
C THR A 73 -6.06 -0.40 5.03
N GLU A 74 -6.05 -0.57 6.35
CA GLU A 74 -5.24 -1.59 7.07
C GLU A 74 -3.71 -1.40 6.97
N HIS A 75 -3.23 -0.31 6.38
CA HIS A 75 -1.80 -0.03 6.27
C HIS A 75 -0.97 -1.18 5.66
N ASN A 76 -1.51 -1.82 4.62
CA ASN A 76 -0.83 -2.94 3.97
C ASN A 76 0.53 -2.50 3.41
N PRO A 77 1.66 -3.13 3.82
CA PRO A 77 2.99 -2.70 3.41
C PRO A 77 3.23 -2.79 1.90
N ASN A 78 2.61 -3.76 1.21
CA ASN A 78 2.72 -3.86 -0.25
C ASN A 78 2.03 -2.69 -0.94
N ALA A 79 0.84 -2.27 -0.44
CA ALA A 79 0.15 -1.11 -0.98
C ALA A 79 0.97 0.18 -0.79
N PHE A 80 1.67 0.34 0.34
CA PHE A 80 2.60 1.46 0.55
C PHE A 80 3.79 1.42 -0.40
N TYR A 81 4.38 0.25 -0.65
CA TYR A 81 5.46 0.08 -1.62
C TYR A 81 5.02 0.51 -3.02
N GLU A 82 3.87 0.00 -3.48
CA GLU A 82 3.31 0.28 -4.80
C GLU A 82 2.92 1.76 -4.95
N LEU A 83 2.32 2.35 -3.91
CA LEU A 83 2.02 3.78 -3.86
C LEU A 83 3.31 4.61 -3.97
N GLY A 84 4.33 4.29 -3.17
CA GLY A 84 5.63 4.98 -3.19
C GLY A 84 6.31 4.88 -4.55
N PHE A 85 6.25 3.69 -5.17
CA PHE A 85 6.76 3.48 -6.53
C PHE A 85 6.05 4.39 -7.55
N ARG A 86 4.72 4.42 -7.52
CA ARG A 86 3.93 5.27 -8.43
C ARG A 86 4.18 6.75 -8.20
N GLN A 87 4.28 7.19 -6.94
CA GLN A 87 4.64 8.59 -6.61
C GLN A 87 6.03 8.97 -7.11
N ALA A 88 7.01 8.07 -7.02
CA ALA A 88 8.36 8.33 -7.51
C ALA A 88 8.40 8.55 -9.03
N LEU A 89 7.47 7.94 -9.77
CA LEU A 89 7.28 8.16 -11.20
C LEU A 89 6.55 9.47 -11.52
N GLU A 90 6.00 10.18 -10.54
CA GLU A 90 5.22 11.41 -10.73
C GLU A 90 4.03 11.22 -11.70
N LEU A 91 3.40 10.04 -11.67
CA LEU A 91 2.26 9.68 -12.51
C LEU A 91 0.94 9.79 -11.74
N PRO A 92 -0.22 9.93 -12.45
CA PRO A 92 -1.51 10.07 -11.81
C PRO A 92 -1.82 8.99 -10.79
N LEU A 93 -2.12 9.41 -9.56
CA LEU A 93 -2.37 8.55 -8.41
C LEU A 93 -3.36 9.21 -7.46
N VAL A 94 -4.38 8.46 -7.04
CA VAL A 94 -5.33 8.88 -6.02
C VAL A 94 -5.32 7.85 -4.88
N PRO A 95 -4.77 8.18 -3.71
CA PRO A 95 -4.93 7.36 -2.52
C PRO A 95 -6.37 7.43 -2.02
N ILE A 96 -6.87 6.30 -1.51
CA ILE A 96 -8.13 6.22 -0.80
C ILE A 96 -7.90 5.51 0.54
N ILE A 97 -8.73 5.79 1.54
CA ILE A 97 -8.70 5.13 2.85
C ILE A 97 -10.08 5.15 3.47
N GLU A 98 -10.43 4.10 4.20
CA GLU A 98 -11.66 4.06 4.96
C GLU A 98 -11.73 5.18 6.01
N SER A 99 -12.91 5.80 6.17
CA SER A 99 -13.15 6.88 7.12
C SER A 99 -12.79 6.46 8.54
N GLY A 100 -12.04 7.32 9.24
CA GLY A 100 -11.48 7.01 10.56
C GLY A 100 -10.07 6.40 10.51
N GLY A 101 -9.61 5.95 9.34
CA GLY A 101 -8.22 5.54 9.12
C GLY A 101 -7.27 6.74 9.21
N LYS A 102 -6.04 6.48 9.68
CA LYS A 102 -4.97 7.49 9.77
C LYS A 102 -3.90 7.18 8.74
N LEU A 103 -3.57 8.15 7.92
CA LEU A 103 -2.44 8.05 6.99
C LEU A 103 -1.18 8.65 7.61
N PRO A 104 0.01 8.09 7.31
CA PRO A 104 1.27 8.76 7.57
C PRO A 104 1.29 10.15 6.91
N PHE A 105 1.93 11.13 7.59
CA PHE A 105 1.93 12.55 7.20
C PHE A 105 2.31 12.76 5.73
N ASP A 106 3.31 12.05 5.22
CA ASP A 106 3.78 12.20 3.84
C ASP A 106 2.78 11.71 2.79
N VAL A 107 1.91 10.78 3.14
CA VAL A 107 0.81 10.33 2.26
C VAL A 107 -0.37 11.27 2.37
N MET A 108 -0.61 11.87 3.55
CA MET A 108 -1.66 12.88 3.76
C MET A 108 -1.48 14.14 2.90
N MET A 109 -0.25 14.46 2.49
CA MET A 109 0.04 15.57 1.57
C MET A 109 -0.51 15.32 0.15
N THR A 110 -0.82 14.07 -0.19
CA THR A 110 -1.51 13.70 -1.42
C THR A 110 -3.04 13.83 -1.20
N ARG A 111 -3.75 14.32 -2.21
CA ARG A 111 -5.22 14.47 -2.14
C ARG A 111 -5.91 13.12 -1.99
N THR A 112 -6.06 12.65 -0.75
CA THR A 112 -6.63 11.35 -0.41
C THR A 112 -8.15 11.42 -0.30
N THR A 113 -8.86 10.43 -0.84
CA THR A 113 -10.30 10.24 -0.64
C THR A 113 -10.53 9.41 0.63
N PHE A 114 -11.29 9.94 1.56
CA PHE A 114 -11.80 9.19 2.70
C PHE A 114 -13.14 8.61 2.31
N TYR A 115 -13.23 7.27 2.24
CA TYR A 115 -14.44 6.59 1.84
C TYR A 115 -15.17 5.93 3.00
N ASP A 116 -16.46 5.76 2.84
CA ASP A 116 -17.30 4.97 3.74
C ASP A 116 -18.02 3.90 2.90
N THR A 117 -18.12 2.70 3.43
CA THR A 117 -18.84 1.60 2.77
C THR A 117 -20.34 1.59 3.11
N ASP A 118 -20.80 2.49 3.96
CA ASP A 118 -22.22 2.69 4.22
C ASP A 118 -22.92 3.22 2.95
N VAL A 119 -24.05 2.60 2.61
CA VAL A 119 -24.85 2.96 1.43
C VAL A 119 -25.24 4.44 1.42
N SER A 120 -25.48 5.02 2.61
CA SER A 120 -25.85 6.44 2.74
C SER A 120 -24.73 7.41 2.42
N LYS A 121 -23.46 6.98 2.51
CA LYS A 121 -22.28 7.84 2.35
C LYS A 121 -21.44 7.50 1.11
N ILE A 122 -21.70 6.36 0.48
CA ILE A 122 -20.89 5.91 -0.66
C ILE A 122 -20.99 6.85 -1.85
N GLU A 123 -22.13 7.52 -2.03
CA GLU A 123 -22.31 8.49 -3.10
C GLU A 123 -21.44 9.74 -2.90
N GLU A 124 -21.28 10.21 -1.68
CA GLU A 124 -20.35 11.32 -1.36
C GLU A 124 -18.90 10.89 -1.65
N SER A 125 -18.55 9.67 -1.28
CA SER A 125 -17.22 9.09 -1.56
C SER A 125 -16.95 8.98 -3.07
N LYS A 126 -17.96 8.63 -3.88
CA LYS A 126 -17.85 8.60 -5.34
C LYS A 126 -17.61 10.00 -5.92
N VAL A 127 -18.35 11.00 -5.47
CA VAL A 127 -18.20 12.39 -5.92
C VAL A 127 -16.79 12.90 -5.61
N ASP A 128 -16.29 12.64 -4.41
CA ASP A 128 -14.95 13.05 -4.00
C ASP A 128 -13.86 12.34 -4.82
N LEU A 129 -13.95 11.01 -4.97
CA LEU A 129 -13.02 10.23 -5.78
C LEU A 129 -13.00 10.71 -7.24
N LYS A 130 -14.19 10.90 -7.83
CA LYS A 130 -14.35 11.40 -9.20
C LYS A 130 -13.67 12.75 -9.39
N SER A 131 -13.91 13.70 -8.48
CA SER A 131 -13.31 15.03 -8.51
C SER A 131 -11.77 14.97 -8.51
N LYS A 132 -11.19 14.09 -7.67
CA LYS A 132 -9.75 13.90 -7.58
C LYS A 132 -9.18 13.26 -8.85
N MET A 133 -9.85 12.27 -9.42
CA MET A 133 -9.43 11.67 -10.70
C MET A 133 -9.49 12.69 -11.84
N GLN A 134 -10.52 13.51 -11.89
CA GLN A 134 -10.68 14.56 -12.91
C GLN A 134 -9.57 15.63 -12.83
N SER A 135 -8.96 15.86 -11.67
CA SER A 135 -7.83 16.78 -11.55
C SER A 135 -6.63 16.38 -12.42
N PHE A 136 -6.57 15.13 -12.87
CA PHE A 136 -5.55 14.61 -13.79
C PHE A 136 -6.00 14.55 -15.26
N GLU A 137 -7.17 15.07 -15.62
CA GLU A 137 -7.72 14.95 -16.98
C GLU A 137 -6.78 15.52 -18.06
N ASN A 138 -6.07 16.60 -17.73
CA ASN A 138 -5.11 17.23 -18.62
C ASN A 138 -3.68 16.71 -18.44
N PHE A 139 -3.47 15.67 -17.65
CA PHE A 139 -2.16 15.09 -17.44
C PHE A 139 -1.67 14.39 -18.72
N LYS A 140 -0.53 14.84 -19.21
CA LYS A 140 0.13 14.19 -20.35
C LYS A 140 1.15 13.18 -19.85
N MET A 141 0.91 11.92 -20.13
CA MET A 141 1.88 10.86 -19.81
C MET A 141 3.23 11.21 -20.44
N PRO A 142 4.32 11.25 -19.68
CA PRO A 142 5.66 11.57 -20.21
C PRO A 142 6.16 10.40 -21.04
N ILE A 143 5.94 10.47 -22.36
CA ILE A 143 6.33 9.44 -23.33
C ILE A 143 7.86 9.23 -23.36
N SER A 144 8.65 10.22 -22.91
CA SER A 144 10.10 10.23 -23.06
C SER A 144 10.89 9.77 -21.83
N ARG A 145 10.28 9.55 -20.68
CA ARG A 145 11.01 9.11 -19.46
C ARG A 145 11.27 7.61 -19.42
N LEU A 146 10.58 6.82 -20.22
CA LEU A 146 10.80 5.36 -20.32
C LEU A 146 11.93 4.98 -21.28
N ASP A 147 12.29 5.85 -22.24
CA ASP A 147 13.21 5.49 -23.33
C ASP A 147 14.66 5.97 -23.19
N LYS A 148 14.98 6.80 -22.22
CA LYS A 148 16.38 7.23 -22.03
C LYS A 148 16.78 7.20 -20.58
N THR A 149 17.48 6.15 -20.17
CA THR A 149 18.58 6.16 -19.17
C THR A 149 18.52 7.25 -18.08
N THR A 150 17.35 7.68 -17.65
CA THR A 150 17.22 8.21 -16.31
C THR A 150 17.32 7.00 -15.44
N THR A 151 18.53 6.72 -15.13
CA THR A 151 19.08 5.50 -14.59
C THR A 151 18.09 4.93 -13.60
N LEU A 152 17.71 3.67 -13.79
CA LEU A 152 17.03 2.83 -12.78
C LEU A 152 17.56 3.18 -11.38
N GLU A 153 18.85 3.45 -11.26
CA GLU A 153 19.53 3.96 -10.07
C GLU A 153 18.94 5.25 -9.46
N SER A 154 18.50 6.22 -10.28
CA SER A 154 17.90 7.45 -9.72
C SER A 154 16.48 7.24 -9.23
N ILE A 155 15.74 6.32 -9.86
CA ILE A 155 14.40 5.91 -9.43
C ILE A 155 14.52 5.04 -8.18
N ASP A 156 15.42 4.08 -8.17
CA ASP A 156 15.69 3.22 -7.01
C ASP A 156 16.16 4.04 -5.80
N LYS A 157 17.02 5.03 -6.00
CA LYS A 157 17.46 5.92 -4.91
C LYS A 157 16.30 6.74 -4.32
N LYS A 158 15.45 7.33 -5.16
CA LYS A 158 14.27 8.07 -4.70
C LYS A 158 13.23 7.16 -4.04
N LEU A 159 13.07 5.96 -4.57
CA LEU A 159 12.15 4.96 -4.03
C LEU A 159 12.61 4.49 -2.65
N ASN A 160 13.88 4.12 -2.52
CA ASN A 160 14.47 3.68 -1.25
C ASN A 160 14.39 4.78 -0.20
N GLN A 161 14.69 6.04 -0.53
CA GLN A 161 14.55 7.16 0.40
C GLN A 161 13.12 7.35 0.90
N LYS A 162 12.11 7.20 0.01
CA LYS A 162 10.70 7.29 0.40
C LYS A 162 10.27 6.09 1.23
N LEU A 163 10.74 4.89 0.88
CA LEU A 163 10.47 3.66 1.61
C LEU A 163 11.04 3.72 3.03
N ASP A 164 12.30 4.12 3.19
CA ASP A 164 12.95 4.29 4.49
C ASP A 164 12.19 5.30 5.36
N LYS A 165 11.69 6.38 4.75
CA LYS A 165 10.90 7.37 5.45
C LYS A 165 9.55 6.82 5.91
N ILE A 166 8.85 6.06 5.08
CA ILE A 166 7.60 5.39 5.43
C ILE A 166 7.83 4.37 6.56
N LEU A 167 8.85 3.54 6.43
CA LEU A 167 9.21 2.56 7.47
C LEU A 167 9.52 3.25 8.81
N SER A 168 10.29 4.34 8.79
CA SER A 168 10.61 5.11 10.01
C SER A 168 9.37 5.71 10.68
N LEU A 169 8.35 6.07 9.89
CA LEU A 169 7.09 6.60 10.41
C LEU A 169 6.21 5.49 11.01
N LEU A 170 6.17 4.32 10.38
CA LEU A 170 5.47 3.15 10.91
C LEU A 170 6.10 2.69 12.24
N GLU A 171 7.43 2.58 12.32
CA GLU A 171 8.14 2.26 13.55
C GLU A 171 7.94 3.26 14.70
N ARG A 172 7.76 4.55 14.37
CA ARG A 172 7.40 5.58 15.36
C ARG A 172 5.95 5.43 15.82
N SER A 173 5.04 5.05 14.93
CA SER A 173 3.65 4.80 15.26
C SER A 173 3.51 3.62 16.23
N ASP A 174 4.21 2.52 15.96
CA ASP A 174 4.21 1.33 16.82
C ASP A 174 4.83 1.61 18.20
N ARG A 175 5.92 2.38 18.26
CA ARG A 175 6.51 2.81 19.53
C ARG A 175 5.57 3.69 20.36
N ASN A 176 4.78 4.55 19.73
CA ASN A 176 3.80 5.37 20.44
C ASN A 176 2.60 4.55 20.95
N LEU A 177 2.23 3.47 20.25
CA LEU A 177 1.22 2.52 20.73
C LEU A 177 1.73 1.73 21.95
N ILE A 178 2.95 1.22 21.90
CA ILE A 178 3.57 0.47 23.00
C ILE A 178 3.74 1.36 24.23
N THR A 179 4.15 2.63 24.08
CA THR A 179 4.27 3.57 25.20
C THR A 179 2.93 3.98 25.80
N SER A 180 1.87 4.08 25.00
CA SER A 180 0.52 4.40 25.49
C SER A 180 -0.08 3.22 26.26
N ASP A 181 0.17 2.00 25.85
CA ASP A 181 -0.31 0.80 26.55
C ASP A 181 0.50 0.51 27.83
N THR A 182 1.82 0.73 27.81
CA THR A 182 2.64 0.61 29.03
C THR A 182 2.30 1.66 30.08
N LEU A 183 1.87 2.84 29.70
CA LEU A 183 1.42 3.87 30.65
C LEU A 183 0.04 3.54 31.23
N ARG A 184 -0.86 2.91 30.48
CA ARG A 184 -2.16 2.43 30.97
C ARG A 184 -2.03 1.27 31.96
N PHE A 185 -1.05 0.37 31.78
CA PHE A 185 -0.80 -0.74 32.72
C PHE A 185 -0.11 -0.30 34.03
N ARG A 186 0.48 0.90 34.09
CA ARG A 186 1.16 1.39 35.30
C ARG A 186 0.20 2.00 36.33
N ASP A 187 -1.00 2.38 35.92
CA ASP A 187 -2.03 2.95 36.81
C ASP A 187 -3.05 1.93 37.36
N SER A 188 -3.08 0.72 36.81
CA SER A 188 -3.87 -0.40 37.34
C SER A 188 -2.95 -1.34 38.11
N GLY A 189 -2.87 -1.12 39.43
CA GLY A 189 -2.06 -1.91 40.35
C GLY A 189 -2.39 -3.40 40.34
N TYR A 190 -1.72 -4.15 39.48
CA TYR A 190 -1.65 -5.60 39.54
C TYR A 190 -0.22 -6.03 39.90
N LYS A 191 -0.13 -6.70 41.05
CA LYS A 191 1.10 -7.34 41.58
C LYS A 191 1.59 -8.45 40.64
N GLU A 192 2.90 -8.48 40.51
CA GLU A 192 3.74 -9.42 39.82
C GLU A 192 3.34 -10.90 39.98
N ASN A 193 3.33 -11.61 38.85
CA ASN A 193 3.83 -12.97 38.75
C ASN A 193 4.78 -13.01 37.56
N GLY A 194 6.05 -13.20 37.87
CA GLY A 194 7.16 -13.09 36.96
C GLY A 194 7.19 -14.18 35.89
N TYR A 195 7.33 -13.76 34.67
CA TYR A 195 8.01 -14.51 33.63
C TYR A 195 9.02 -13.58 32.96
N ILE A 196 10.28 -13.92 33.15
CA ILE A 196 11.44 -13.30 32.53
C ILE A 196 11.43 -13.68 31.06
N LEU A 197 11.16 -12.72 30.18
CA LEU A 197 11.51 -12.81 28.76
C LEU A 197 12.99 -12.45 28.63
N SER A 198 13.84 -13.49 28.65
CA SER A 198 15.26 -13.38 28.31
C SER A 198 15.39 -13.02 26.81
N SER A 199 15.98 -11.86 26.61
CA SER A 199 16.79 -11.36 25.50
C SER A 199 16.89 -12.22 24.25
N ILE A 200 16.33 -11.68 23.17
CA ILE A 200 16.78 -11.95 21.81
C ILE A 200 18.09 -11.15 21.61
N LYS A 201 19.18 -11.74 22.05
CA LYS A 201 20.55 -11.38 21.69
C LYS A 201 21.31 -12.67 21.62
N ASP A 202 21.27 -13.34 20.51
CA ASP A 202 22.24 -14.36 20.08
C ASP A 202 21.74 -14.99 18.78
N LEU A 203 21.83 -14.23 17.70
CA LEU A 203 21.92 -14.79 16.35
C LEU A 203 23.16 -14.17 15.71
N ASP A 204 24.30 -14.69 16.11
CA ASP A 204 25.58 -14.53 15.41
C ASP A 204 25.68 -15.64 14.33
N PRO A 205 25.83 -15.30 13.05
CA PRO A 205 25.91 -16.27 11.96
C PRO A 205 27.28 -16.93 11.74
N SER A 206 28.20 -16.91 12.70
CA SER A 206 29.58 -17.34 12.48
C SER A 206 29.98 -18.60 13.26
N HIS A 207 29.20 -19.69 13.15
CA HIS A 207 29.72 -21.02 13.48
C HIS A 207 29.09 -22.10 12.59
N GLN A 208 29.61 -22.16 11.35
CA GLN A 208 29.73 -23.39 10.60
C GLN A 208 31.20 -23.76 10.57
N GLU A 209 31.62 -24.72 11.39
CA GLU A 209 32.78 -25.57 11.11
C GLU A 209 32.71 -26.88 11.90
N HIS A 210 32.74 -27.95 11.13
CA HIS A 210 33.30 -29.28 11.38
C HIS A 210 32.80 -30.12 12.55
N HIS A 211 32.10 -31.20 12.23
CA HIS A 211 32.50 -32.52 12.71
C HIS A 211 32.19 -33.58 11.63
N GLU A 212 33.31 -34.01 11.01
CA GLU A 212 33.41 -35.26 10.28
C GLU A 212 33.35 -36.47 11.24
N GLU A 213 32.77 -37.53 10.71
CA GLU A 213 33.09 -38.96 10.87
C GLU A 213 33.55 -39.49 12.24
N LYS A 214 32.87 -40.52 12.71
CA LYS A 214 33.39 -41.92 12.80
C LYS A 214 32.40 -42.91 13.39
N ASN A 215 32.24 -44.04 12.64
CA ASN A 215 32.14 -45.42 13.08
C ASN A 215 30.91 -45.90 13.88
N SER A 216 30.12 -46.73 13.40
CA SER A 216 30.14 -48.21 13.21
C SER A 216 28.79 -48.66 12.69
#